data_340fa92338ea9f0f189e4a47f200e534
#
_entry.id   340fa92338ea9f0f189e4a47f200e534
#
_cell.length_a   1.000
_cell.length_b   1.000
_cell.length_c   1.000
_cell.angle_alpha   90.00
_cell.angle_beta   90.00
_cell.angle_gamma   90.00
#
_symmetry.space_group_name_H-M   'P 1'
#
loop_
_entity.id
_entity.type
_entity.pdbx_description
1 polymer ?
#
loop_
_entity_poly.entity_id
_entity_poly.type
_entity_poly.pdbx_seq_one_letter_code
_entity_poly.pdbx_strand_id
1 'polypeptide(L)'
;MPQHVIVVPYDRTWPERAAQEAASLRRALGENCLAVHHIGSTAVEGLAAKPILDFLPVVRSLAGADACRGALEALGYEYLGEFGIPGRRYLRKGGDERTHQVHIFAADGCS
;
A
#
# COMPACT_ATOMS: atom_id res chain seq x y z
N MET A 1 18.71 -2.89 -15.52
CA MET A 1 17.90 -4.02 -16.02
C MET A 1 16.45 -3.83 -15.66
N PRO A 2 15.57 -3.84 -16.62
CA PRO A 2 14.17 -3.72 -16.31
C PRO A 2 13.71 -4.88 -15.44
N GLN A 3 12.74 -4.61 -14.61
CA GLN A 3 12.15 -5.63 -13.78
C GLN A 3 11.49 -6.68 -14.65
N HIS A 4 11.59 -7.92 -14.22
CA HIS A 4 10.81 -8.97 -14.83
C HIS A 4 9.35 -8.77 -14.47
N VAL A 5 8.53 -8.54 -15.48
CA VAL A 5 7.10 -8.43 -15.30
C VAL A 5 6.52 -9.82 -15.51
N ILE A 6 6.32 -10.54 -14.42
CA ILE A 6 5.77 -11.88 -14.47
C ILE A 6 4.33 -11.83 -14.01
N VAL A 7 3.41 -12.15 -14.93
CA VAL A 7 2.00 -12.31 -14.62
C VAL A 7 1.78 -13.76 -14.24
N VAL A 8 1.22 -13.98 -13.05
CA VAL A 8 0.95 -15.32 -12.56
C VAL A 8 -0.57 -15.54 -12.51
N PRO A 9 -1.02 -16.80 -12.52
CA PRO A 9 -2.44 -17.10 -12.33
C PRO A 9 -2.93 -16.54 -11.01
N TYR A 10 -4.24 -16.29 -10.92
CA TYR A 10 -4.84 -15.76 -9.69
C TYR A 10 -4.47 -16.67 -8.51
N ASP A 11 -4.03 -16.04 -7.42
CA ASP A 11 -3.66 -16.73 -6.19
C ASP A 11 -4.77 -16.52 -5.17
N ARG A 12 -5.40 -17.59 -4.76
CA ARG A 12 -6.54 -17.53 -3.82
C ARG A 12 -6.13 -17.05 -2.44
N THR A 13 -4.83 -17.00 -2.14
CA THR A 13 -4.34 -16.48 -0.85
C THR A 13 -4.22 -14.95 -0.85
N TRP A 14 -4.31 -14.29 -2.01
CA TRP A 14 -4.18 -12.85 -2.07
C TRP A 14 -5.18 -12.11 -1.19
N PRO A 15 -6.50 -12.46 -1.18
CA PRO A 15 -7.41 -11.74 -0.30
C PRO A 15 -7.04 -11.84 1.18
N GLU A 16 -6.63 -13.02 1.64
CA GLU A 16 -6.23 -13.22 3.03
C GLU A 16 -4.94 -12.48 3.35
N ARG A 17 -3.95 -12.55 2.46
CA ARG A 17 -2.69 -11.84 2.63
C ARG A 17 -2.91 -10.33 2.64
N ALA A 18 -3.80 -9.85 1.76
CA ALA A 18 -4.15 -8.44 1.73
C ALA A 18 -4.86 -8.02 3.01
N ALA A 19 -5.76 -8.84 3.53
CA ALA A 19 -6.45 -8.52 4.78
C ALA A 19 -5.48 -8.42 5.95
N GLN A 20 -4.51 -9.31 6.02
CA GLN A 20 -3.49 -9.28 7.08
C GLN A 20 -2.61 -8.05 6.96
N GLU A 21 -2.19 -7.72 5.76
CA GLU A 21 -1.36 -6.53 5.56
C GLU A 21 -2.15 -5.26 5.82
N ALA A 22 -3.41 -5.20 5.40
CA ALA A 22 -4.27 -4.06 5.69
C ALA A 22 -4.42 -3.84 7.20
N ALA A 23 -4.53 -4.92 7.97
CA ALA A 23 -4.59 -4.82 9.43
C ALA A 23 -3.29 -4.23 9.99
N SER A 24 -2.14 -4.63 9.45
CA SER A 24 -0.86 -4.09 9.86
C SER A 24 -0.75 -2.60 9.53
N LEU A 25 -1.22 -2.20 8.35
CA LEU A 25 -1.22 -0.79 7.95
C LEU A 25 -2.13 0.04 8.86
N ARG A 26 -3.30 -0.50 9.21
CA ARG A 26 -4.22 0.18 10.14
C ARG A 26 -3.56 0.40 11.48
N ARG A 27 -2.87 -0.60 12.01
CA ARG A 27 -2.18 -0.47 13.29
C ARG A 27 -1.07 0.56 13.22
N ALA A 28 -0.31 0.57 12.14
CA ALA A 28 0.79 1.52 11.99
C ALA A 28 0.31 2.95 11.87
N LEU A 29 -0.80 3.17 11.16
CA LEU A 29 -1.38 4.50 10.98
C LEU A 29 -2.24 4.95 12.15
N GLY A 30 -2.73 4.00 12.96
CA GLY A 30 -3.47 4.31 14.18
C GLY A 30 -4.76 5.08 13.91
N GLU A 31 -5.07 6.04 14.78
CA GLU A 31 -6.30 6.80 14.70
C GLU A 31 -6.41 7.67 13.45
N ASN A 32 -5.30 7.93 12.78
CA ASN A 32 -5.30 8.70 11.54
C ASN A 32 -5.88 7.91 10.38
N CYS A 33 -5.98 6.59 10.52
CA CYS A 33 -6.47 5.71 9.45
C CYS A 33 -8.00 5.64 9.47
N LEU A 34 -8.62 6.03 8.36
CA LEU A 34 -10.07 5.93 8.19
C LEU A 34 -10.46 4.64 7.49
N ALA A 35 -9.66 4.19 6.54
CA ALA A 35 -9.93 2.98 5.79
C ALA A 35 -8.65 2.50 5.12
N VAL A 36 -8.57 1.22 4.79
CA VAL A 36 -7.52 0.67 3.94
C VAL A 36 -8.20 -0.18 2.88
N HIS A 37 -7.99 0.18 1.62
CA HIS A 37 -8.58 -0.54 0.50
C HIS A 37 -7.51 -1.40 -0.19
N HIS A 38 -7.85 -2.64 -0.48
CA HIS A 38 -7.04 -3.47 -1.36
C HIS A 38 -7.46 -3.13 -2.79
N ILE A 39 -6.53 -2.64 -3.58
CA ILE A 39 -6.80 -2.17 -4.95
C ILE A 39 -5.89 -2.89 -5.94
N GLY A 40 -6.00 -2.52 -7.21
CA GLY A 40 -5.16 -3.07 -8.26
C GLY A 40 -5.59 -4.45 -8.72
N SER A 41 -4.74 -5.07 -9.53
CA SER A 41 -5.09 -6.32 -10.21
C SER A 41 -5.29 -7.48 -9.25
N THR A 42 -4.53 -7.53 -8.15
CA THR A 42 -4.67 -8.64 -7.19
C THR A 42 -5.95 -8.56 -6.38
N ALA A 43 -6.66 -7.42 -6.45
CA ALA A 43 -7.95 -7.26 -5.79
C ALA A 43 -9.10 -7.84 -6.63
N VAL A 44 -8.85 -8.18 -7.88
CA VAL A 44 -9.87 -8.70 -8.78
C VAL A 44 -9.84 -10.22 -8.74
N GLU A 45 -10.93 -10.81 -8.24
CA GLU A 45 -11.01 -12.25 -8.12
C GLU A 45 -10.89 -12.93 -9.47
N GLY A 46 -10.04 -13.97 -9.53
CA GLY A 46 -9.86 -14.76 -10.73
C GLY A 46 -8.92 -14.16 -11.77
N LEU A 47 -8.46 -12.93 -11.57
CA LEU A 47 -7.62 -12.24 -12.56
C LEU A 47 -6.14 -12.64 -12.39
N ALA A 48 -5.52 -13.09 -13.47
CA ALA A 48 -4.07 -13.27 -13.50
C ALA A 48 -3.40 -11.89 -13.40
N ALA A 49 -2.36 -11.79 -12.61
CA ALA A 49 -1.74 -10.49 -12.34
C ALA A 49 -0.29 -10.65 -11.89
N LYS A 50 0.45 -9.55 -11.89
CA LYS A 50 1.71 -9.50 -11.16
C LYS A 50 1.42 -9.70 -9.68
N PRO A 51 2.23 -10.49 -8.96
CA PRO A 51 1.96 -10.77 -7.55
C PRO A 51 2.39 -9.61 -6.64
N ILE A 52 1.82 -8.44 -6.88
CA ILE A 52 2.06 -7.23 -6.08
C ILE A 52 0.74 -6.83 -5.45
N LEU A 53 0.73 -6.75 -4.12
CA LEU A 53 -0.45 -6.30 -3.39
C LEU A 53 -0.43 -4.78 -3.32
N ASP A 54 -1.50 -4.16 -3.79
CA ASP A 54 -1.65 -2.71 -3.80
C ASP A 54 -2.70 -2.28 -2.79
N PHE A 55 -2.39 -1.26 -2.02
CA PHE A 55 -3.28 -0.75 -0.98
C PHE A 55 -3.46 0.76 -1.13
N LEU A 56 -4.65 1.22 -0.76
CA LEU A 56 -4.98 2.63 -0.71
C LEU A 56 -5.53 2.96 0.67
N PRO A 57 -4.68 3.29 1.64
CA PRO A 57 -5.15 3.81 2.92
C PRO A 57 -5.69 5.22 2.75
N VAL A 58 -6.80 5.49 3.39
CA VAL A 58 -7.39 6.82 3.48
C VAL A 58 -7.18 7.31 4.89
N VAL A 59 -6.56 8.47 5.04
CA VAL A 59 -6.20 9.01 6.34
C VAL A 59 -6.87 10.36 6.58
N ARG A 60 -6.88 10.80 7.84
CA ARG A 60 -7.43 12.11 8.20
C ARG A 60 -6.54 13.23 7.70
N SER A 61 -5.21 13.07 7.82
CA SER A 61 -4.27 14.07 7.36
C SER A 61 -2.97 13.42 6.91
N LEU A 62 -2.31 14.04 5.94
CA LEU A 62 -1.00 13.56 5.48
C LEU A 62 0.07 13.82 6.55
N ALA A 63 -0.06 14.91 7.32
CA ALA A 63 0.86 15.17 8.42
C ALA A 63 0.82 14.04 9.44
N GLY A 64 -0.38 13.52 9.73
CA GLY A 64 -0.53 12.36 10.61
C GLY A 64 0.12 11.11 10.03
N ALA A 65 0.02 10.90 8.72
CA ALA A 65 0.67 9.79 8.06
C ALA A 65 2.20 9.92 8.17
N ASP A 66 2.73 11.13 7.96
CA ASP A 66 4.17 11.38 8.08
C ASP A 66 4.65 11.10 9.51
N ALA A 67 3.83 11.39 10.51
CA ALA A 67 4.16 11.08 11.90
C ALA A 67 4.25 9.57 12.15
N CYS A 68 3.60 8.76 11.32
CA CYS A 68 3.62 7.31 11.44
C CYS A 68 4.72 6.66 10.59
N ARG A 69 5.59 7.45 9.98
CA ARG A 69 6.62 6.95 9.08
C ARG A 69 7.45 5.82 9.71
N GLY A 70 7.89 6.00 10.95
CA GLY A 70 8.71 5.00 11.62
C GLY A 70 8.00 3.66 11.77
N ALA A 71 6.70 3.68 12.11
CA ALA A 71 5.92 2.47 12.24
C ALA A 71 5.74 1.77 10.89
N LEU A 72 5.58 2.55 9.82
CA LEU A 72 5.44 1.99 8.47
C LEU A 72 6.78 1.40 8.00
N GLU A 73 7.88 2.08 8.29
CA GLU A 73 9.21 1.56 7.96
C GLU A 73 9.51 0.27 8.72
N ALA A 74 9.01 0.15 9.94
CA ALA A 74 9.18 -1.07 10.74
C ALA A 74 8.47 -2.26 10.09
N LEU A 75 7.48 -2.04 9.25
CA LEU A 75 6.82 -3.10 8.49
C LEU A 75 7.60 -3.50 7.24
N GLY A 76 8.67 -2.78 6.93
CA GLY A 76 9.52 -3.07 5.77
C GLY A 76 9.31 -2.14 4.59
N TYR A 77 8.52 -1.09 4.75
CA TYR A 77 8.23 -0.16 3.66
C TYR A 77 9.32 0.90 3.51
N GLU A 78 9.57 1.29 2.26
CA GLU A 78 10.28 2.51 1.95
C GLU A 78 9.26 3.64 1.84
N TYR A 79 9.50 4.74 2.55
CA TYR A 79 8.61 5.89 2.56
C TYR A 79 9.13 6.92 1.55
N LEU A 80 8.44 7.07 0.44
CA LEU A 80 8.94 7.86 -0.70
C LEU A 80 8.22 9.20 -0.87
N GLY A 81 7.35 9.56 0.05
CA GLY A 81 6.61 10.83 -0.03
C GLY A 81 5.68 10.87 -1.22
N GLU A 82 5.55 12.04 -1.84
CA GLU A 82 4.62 12.20 -2.96
C GLU A 82 5.01 11.38 -4.18
N PHE A 83 6.28 11.27 -4.41
CA PHE A 83 6.84 10.48 -5.52
C PHE A 83 6.17 10.80 -6.85
N GLY A 84 6.02 12.09 -7.12
CA GLY A 84 5.50 12.60 -8.39
C GLY A 84 3.99 12.83 -8.45
N ILE A 85 3.23 12.45 -7.43
CA ILE A 85 1.79 12.69 -7.37
C ILE A 85 1.47 13.57 -6.17
N PRO A 86 1.13 14.84 -6.39
CA PRO A 86 0.83 15.74 -5.28
C PRO A 86 -0.31 15.20 -4.40
N GLY A 87 -0.15 15.34 -3.09
CA GLY A 87 -1.16 14.89 -2.14
C GLY A 87 -1.09 13.42 -1.81
N ARG A 88 -0.13 12.70 -2.34
CA ARG A 88 0.04 11.26 -2.07
C ARG A 88 1.21 11.02 -1.12
N ARG A 89 1.13 9.90 -0.37
CA ARG A 89 2.32 9.32 0.25
C ARG A 89 2.46 7.92 -0.30
N TYR A 90 3.52 7.70 -1.06
CA TYR A 90 3.79 6.43 -1.72
C TYR A 90 4.81 5.64 -0.94
N LEU A 91 4.51 4.37 -0.71
CA LEU A 91 5.41 3.44 -0.05
C LEU A 91 5.47 2.16 -0.86
N ARG A 92 6.60 1.47 -0.75
CA ARG A 92 6.75 0.17 -1.39
C ARG A 92 7.60 -0.74 -0.51
N LYS A 93 7.42 -2.04 -0.72
CA LYS A 93 8.17 -3.06 0.01
C LYS A 93 8.63 -4.12 -0.98
N GLY A 94 9.82 -4.68 -0.74
CA GLY A 94 10.37 -5.74 -1.58
C GLY A 94 11.48 -5.29 -2.52
N GLY A 95 11.88 -4.03 -2.51
CA GLY A 95 12.95 -3.52 -3.35
C GLY A 95 12.65 -3.67 -4.83
N ASP A 96 13.62 -4.22 -5.57
CA ASP A 96 13.47 -4.43 -7.02
C ASP A 96 12.42 -5.48 -7.34
N GLU A 97 12.21 -6.43 -6.44
CA GLU A 97 11.15 -7.43 -6.57
C GLU A 97 9.98 -7.02 -5.69
N ARG A 98 9.38 -5.91 -6.05
CA ARG A 98 8.30 -5.31 -5.28
C ARG A 98 7.19 -6.31 -4.97
N THR A 99 6.82 -6.41 -3.70
CA THR A 99 5.73 -7.28 -3.26
C THR A 99 4.51 -6.49 -2.82
N HIS A 100 4.71 -5.25 -2.38
CA HIS A 100 3.64 -4.39 -1.85
C HIS A 100 3.84 -2.96 -2.30
N GLN A 101 2.74 -2.29 -2.63
CA GLN A 101 2.70 -0.86 -2.89
C GLN A 101 1.57 -0.24 -2.10
N VAL A 102 1.82 0.93 -1.51
CA VAL A 102 0.85 1.63 -0.69
C VAL A 102 0.72 3.07 -1.17
N HIS A 103 -0.51 3.51 -1.38
CA HIS A 103 -0.82 4.85 -1.85
C HIS A 103 -1.73 5.53 -0.84
N ILE A 104 -1.16 6.37 0.02
CA ILE A 104 -1.92 7.04 1.08
C ILE A 104 -2.45 8.37 0.58
N PHE A 105 -3.74 8.61 0.78
CA PHE A 105 -4.39 9.88 0.46
C PHE A 105 -5.22 10.34 1.64
N ALA A 106 -5.31 11.66 1.81
CA ALA A 106 -6.19 12.23 2.83
C ALA A 106 -7.62 12.26 2.32
N ALA A 107 -8.57 12.02 3.22
CA ALA A 107 -9.98 11.87 2.87
C ALA A 107 -10.59 13.12 2.25
N ASP A 108 -10.15 14.30 2.70
CA ASP A 108 -10.72 15.57 2.24
C ASP A 108 -9.94 16.21 1.11
N GLY A 109 -8.88 15.55 0.65
CA GLY A 109 -8.01 16.11 -0.37
C GLY A 109 -7.12 17.25 0.10
N CYS A 110 -7.23 17.62 1.36
CA CYS A 110 -6.38 18.63 1.99
C CYS A 110 -5.42 17.95 2.97
N SER A 111 -4.23 18.43 3.01
CA SER A 111 -3.24 17.84 3.92
C SER A 111 -2.86 18.80 5.02
#